data_838f3f759c2f52518a52af1c5e7d7769
#
_entry.id   838f3f759c2f52518a52af1c5e7d7769
#
_cell.length_a   1.000
_cell.length_b   1.000
_cell.length_c   1.000
_cell.angle_alpha   90.00
_cell.angle_beta   90.00
_cell.angle_gamma   90.00
#
_symmetry.space_group_name_H-M   'P 1'
#
loop_
_entity.id
_entity.type
_entity.pdbx_description
1 polymer ?
#
loop_
_entity_poly.entity_id
_entity_poly.type
_entity_poly.pdbx_seq_one_letter_code
_entity_poly.pdbx_strand_id
1 'polypeptide(L)'
;MSKKIHFMREKDILVVNENVDLLMDKARKQEIQIIEPKFDEFTKVRQIILDFIKKERRIIYGGYAWHNLIKKVEPADGFYKDTDYTDIEFYSNKPIEDMKTICDILYAKGFKFIQGKSAQHEDTYTIFVNFTGYCDISYMPSNIFYGTMTETVNGYRMIHPKFILVDILRQFNDPMTSYWRLDKNVKRGKIMMKHYPITFADTKTPSNKILPILSSKTVQLVNFILPLLSKMKTIIFIGLLGYNAYINPNVNLSKQTVSYTNDPIEIISANASKDVESIYNYIVKYYIDNKMPNEFNEKILMEQYFSFFQFTDKKVVFKCDGEIFLTIYGNNEKCIPYNEVKLNSDLIKIGTFNVCFMYNLIRFHQGIVDKNNKLSEQCDYLMAQMLEKRNSFLSEHNKTVLDETIYEDFKVKCLGDPTSPMRKFMLSRKDRKLLPRSAIYPYDPEERKDNYATDIYFFHNYSGNIINNPKEFVYNNKKTQSTSNSDESTNSDSIDSDGASSDSASSDSAFQNSSGSDF
;
A
#
# COMPACT_ATOMS: atom_id res chain seq x y z
N MET A 1 23.29 37.16 43.71
CA MET A 1 23.03 36.52 42.40
C MET A 1 23.46 35.06 42.46
N SER A 2 22.55 34.11 42.31
CA SER A 2 22.89 32.70 42.31
C SER A 2 23.65 32.36 41.01
N LYS A 3 24.81 31.76 41.11
CA LYS A 3 25.63 31.34 39.99
C LYS A 3 24.91 30.18 39.28
N LYS A 4 24.45 30.35 38.06
CA LYS A 4 23.88 29.24 37.26
C LYS A 4 25.01 28.29 36.89
N ILE A 5 24.92 27.04 37.35
CA ILE A 5 25.86 25.98 36.99
C ILE A 5 25.11 25.01 36.06
N HIS A 6 25.65 24.80 34.86
CA HIS A 6 25.10 23.85 33.89
C HIS A 6 25.60 22.44 34.20
N PHE A 7 24.72 21.43 34.03
CA PHE A 7 25.04 20.03 34.24
C PHE A 7 26.20 19.55 33.34
N MET A 8 26.24 20.01 32.10
CA MET A 8 27.32 19.74 31.14
C MET A 8 27.84 21.05 30.55
N ARG A 9 29.13 21.12 30.23
CA ARG A 9 29.71 22.23 29.47
C ARG A 9 29.31 22.09 28.01
N GLU A 10 29.12 23.19 27.29
CA GLU A 10 28.80 23.18 25.88
C GLU A 10 29.78 22.33 25.06
N LYS A 11 31.06 22.43 25.36
CA LYS A 11 32.10 21.60 24.72
C LYS A 11 31.86 20.10 24.93
N ASP A 12 31.39 19.68 26.08
CA ASP A 12 31.12 18.27 26.39
C ASP A 12 29.90 17.78 25.61
N ILE A 13 28.87 18.62 25.47
CA ILE A 13 27.68 18.31 24.65
C ILE A 13 28.09 18.11 23.18
N LEU A 14 28.92 18.98 22.62
CA LEU A 14 29.42 18.85 21.26
C LEU A 14 30.19 17.54 21.05
N VAL A 15 31.15 17.25 21.95
CA VAL A 15 31.94 16.01 21.91
C VAL A 15 31.05 14.77 22.01
N VAL A 16 30.03 14.78 22.87
CA VAL A 16 29.10 13.66 22.99
C VAL A 16 28.27 13.51 21.70
N ASN A 17 27.75 14.61 21.16
CA ASN A 17 26.97 14.56 19.91
C ASN A 17 27.79 14.05 18.73
N GLU A 18 29.06 14.44 18.60
CA GLU A 18 29.94 13.95 17.54
C GLU A 18 30.29 12.46 17.67
N ASN A 19 30.16 11.90 18.88
CA ASN A 19 30.55 10.52 19.16
C ASN A 19 29.37 9.64 19.63
N VAL A 20 28.13 10.12 19.57
CA VAL A 20 26.98 9.40 20.08
C VAL A 20 26.82 8.03 19.43
N ASP A 21 26.96 7.94 18.13
CA ASP A 21 26.85 6.68 17.40
C ASP A 21 27.92 5.67 17.79
N LEU A 22 29.16 6.13 17.97
CA LEU A 22 30.26 5.29 18.45
C LEU A 22 30.03 4.78 19.87
N LEU A 23 29.51 5.65 20.75
CA LEU A 23 29.18 5.28 22.13
C LEU A 23 28.04 4.27 22.17
N MET A 24 26.99 4.49 21.39
CA MET A 24 25.86 3.56 21.29
C MET A 24 26.28 2.20 20.72
N ASP A 25 27.08 2.19 19.65
CA ASP A 25 27.57 0.95 19.06
C ASP A 25 28.45 0.15 20.03
N LYS A 26 29.30 0.85 20.79
CA LYS A 26 30.14 0.22 21.84
C LYS A 26 29.28 -0.34 22.98
N ALA A 27 28.28 0.41 23.42
CA ALA A 27 27.35 -0.04 24.45
C ALA A 27 26.56 -1.26 23.97
N ARG A 28 26.04 -1.23 22.75
CA ARG A 28 25.27 -2.33 22.15
C ARG A 28 26.09 -3.61 22.01
N LYS A 29 27.35 -3.51 21.56
CA LYS A 29 28.24 -4.68 21.50
C LYS A 29 28.47 -5.31 22.88
N GLN A 30 28.60 -4.49 23.91
CA GLN A 30 28.77 -4.97 25.27
C GLN A 30 27.48 -5.57 25.83
N GLU A 31 26.33 -4.99 25.55
CA GLU A 31 25.01 -5.50 25.93
C GLU A 31 24.79 -6.90 25.35
N ILE A 32 25.04 -7.08 24.02
CA ILE A 32 24.93 -8.39 23.37
C ILE A 32 25.82 -9.45 24.04
N GLN A 33 27.03 -9.09 24.40
CA GLN A 33 27.97 -10.03 25.03
C GLN A 33 27.60 -10.44 26.44
N ILE A 34 26.97 -9.54 27.20
CA ILE A 34 26.76 -9.71 28.66
C ILE A 34 25.29 -10.00 28.98
N ILE A 35 24.36 -9.32 28.35
CA ILE A 35 22.94 -9.30 28.75
C ILE A 35 22.07 -10.14 27.81
N GLU A 36 22.43 -10.25 26.52
CA GLU A 36 21.63 -10.97 25.53
C GLU A 36 22.28 -12.29 25.07
N PRO A 37 22.21 -13.35 25.83
CA PRO A 37 22.62 -14.69 25.36
C PRO A 37 21.70 -15.19 24.22
N LYS A 38 20.59 -14.48 23.95
CA LYS A 38 19.60 -14.81 22.92
C LYS A 38 20.04 -14.44 21.49
N PHE A 39 21.14 -13.71 21.30
CA PHE A 39 21.59 -13.35 19.95
C PHE A 39 21.93 -14.57 19.11
N ASP A 40 22.51 -15.62 19.73
CA ASP A 40 22.75 -16.89 19.06
C ASP A 40 21.45 -17.58 18.65
N GLU A 41 20.42 -17.52 19.49
CA GLU A 41 19.09 -18.04 19.17
C GLU A 41 18.49 -17.24 17.99
N PHE A 42 18.57 -15.92 18.05
CA PHE A 42 18.10 -15.04 16.98
C PHE A 42 18.76 -15.41 15.64
N THR A 43 20.08 -15.57 15.62
CA THR A 43 20.81 -15.92 14.41
C THR A 43 20.40 -17.29 13.85
N LYS A 44 20.20 -18.27 14.73
CA LYS A 44 19.78 -19.63 14.36
C LYS A 44 18.35 -19.64 13.80
N VAL A 45 17.41 -18.99 14.47
CA VAL A 45 16.01 -18.87 14.02
C VAL A 45 15.96 -18.18 12.67
N ARG A 46 16.66 -17.07 12.53
CA ARG A 46 16.75 -16.31 11.30
C ARG A 46 17.30 -17.14 10.14
N GLN A 47 18.36 -17.93 10.36
CA GLN A 47 18.92 -18.78 9.34
C GLN A 47 17.93 -19.85 8.87
N ILE A 48 17.16 -20.44 9.77
CA ILE A 48 16.12 -21.42 9.45
C ILE A 48 15.06 -20.78 8.54
N ILE A 49 14.62 -19.55 8.87
CA ILE A 49 13.65 -18.81 8.07
C ILE A 49 14.21 -18.50 6.67
N LEU A 50 15.45 -18.03 6.59
CA LEU A 50 16.13 -17.74 5.33
C LEU A 50 16.29 -19.00 4.46
N ASP A 51 16.65 -20.15 5.06
CA ASP A 51 16.75 -21.42 4.34
C ASP A 51 15.41 -21.87 3.76
N PHE A 52 14.31 -21.68 4.53
CA PHE A 52 12.96 -21.92 4.03
C PHE A 52 12.62 -21.00 2.86
N ILE A 53 12.85 -19.68 3.00
CA ILE A 53 12.60 -18.67 1.96
C ILE A 53 13.34 -19.05 0.66
N LYS A 54 14.60 -19.45 0.77
CA LYS A 54 15.43 -19.86 -0.37
C LYS A 54 14.90 -21.13 -1.03
N LYS A 55 14.58 -22.14 -0.23
CA LYS A 55 14.06 -23.45 -0.70
C LYS A 55 12.72 -23.27 -1.42
N GLU A 56 11.79 -22.54 -0.81
CA GLU A 56 10.44 -22.31 -1.35
C GLU A 56 10.37 -21.14 -2.35
N ARG A 57 11.51 -20.51 -2.66
CA ARG A 57 11.65 -19.40 -3.62
C ARG A 57 10.70 -18.25 -3.32
N ARG A 58 10.52 -17.90 -2.04
CA ARG A 58 9.71 -16.77 -1.62
C ARG A 58 10.39 -15.45 -1.99
N ILE A 59 9.65 -14.35 -2.03
CA ILE A 59 10.15 -13.04 -2.44
C ILE A 59 10.32 -12.18 -1.19
N ILE A 60 11.57 -11.87 -0.84
CA ILE A 60 11.86 -10.98 0.28
C ILE A 60 11.54 -9.54 -0.11
N TYR A 61 10.91 -8.79 0.81
CA TYR A 61 10.58 -7.38 0.65
C TYR A 61 10.99 -6.58 1.91
N GLY A 62 10.54 -5.34 2.02
CA GLY A 62 10.75 -4.49 3.19
C GLY A 62 12.21 -4.11 3.43
N GLY A 63 12.51 -3.78 4.67
CA GLY A 63 13.83 -3.25 5.07
C GLY A 63 14.98 -4.18 4.75
N TYR A 64 14.81 -5.48 4.93
CA TYR A 64 15.84 -6.46 4.64
C TYR A 64 16.15 -6.56 3.15
N ALA A 65 15.15 -6.48 2.27
CA ALA A 65 15.36 -6.46 0.83
C ALA A 65 16.12 -5.18 0.40
N TRP A 66 15.71 -4.01 0.91
CA TRP A 66 16.38 -2.74 0.60
C TRP A 66 17.87 -2.77 0.95
N HIS A 67 18.16 -3.20 2.19
CA HIS A 67 19.53 -3.32 2.67
C HIS A 67 20.39 -4.21 1.77
N ASN A 68 19.89 -5.40 1.43
CA ASN A 68 20.64 -6.35 0.61
C ASN A 68 20.80 -5.91 -0.84
N LEU A 69 19.79 -5.27 -1.42
CA LEU A 69 19.88 -4.66 -2.76
C LEU A 69 20.95 -3.56 -2.79
N ILE A 70 20.98 -2.69 -1.79
CA ILE A 70 21.99 -1.64 -1.67
C ILE A 70 23.39 -2.24 -1.51
N LYS A 71 23.56 -3.20 -0.59
CA LYS A 71 24.86 -3.86 -0.38
C LYS A 71 25.38 -4.61 -1.60
N LYS A 72 24.51 -5.07 -2.48
CA LYS A 72 24.90 -5.69 -3.76
C LYS A 72 25.68 -4.71 -4.66
N VAL A 73 25.32 -3.42 -4.62
CA VAL A 73 25.92 -2.37 -5.45
C VAL A 73 27.05 -1.65 -4.71
N GLU A 74 26.80 -1.24 -3.45
CA GLU A 74 27.74 -0.53 -2.61
C GLU A 74 27.63 -1.03 -1.16
N PRO A 75 28.54 -1.90 -0.71
CA PRO A 75 28.49 -2.46 0.64
C PRO A 75 28.52 -1.44 1.78
N ALA A 76 29.19 -0.30 1.56
CA ALA A 76 29.32 0.75 2.57
C ALA A 76 28.00 1.53 2.83
N ASP A 77 27.07 1.52 1.89
CA ASP A 77 25.78 2.21 2.00
C ASP A 77 24.68 1.35 2.63
N GLY A 78 25.00 0.12 3.05
CA GLY A 78 24.09 -0.73 3.81
C GLY A 78 23.74 -0.09 5.16
N PHE A 79 22.44 -0.05 5.51
CA PHE A 79 21.96 0.68 6.69
C PHE A 79 21.67 -0.20 7.91
N TYR A 80 21.78 -1.52 7.80
CA TYR A 80 21.74 -2.43 8.97
C TYR A 80 23.14 -2.88 9.35
N LYS A 81 23.39 -2.94 10.65
CA LYS A 81 24.60 -3.51 11.25
C LYS A 81 24.41 -5.00 11.49
N ASP A 82 25.49 -5.74 11.65
CA ASP A 82 25.45 -7.18 11.93
C ASP A 82 24.83 -7.49 13.31
N THR A 83 24.79 -6.47 14.19
CA THR A 83 24.19 -6.55 15.54
C THR A 83 22.71 -6.16 15.58
N ASP A 84 22.13 -5.74 14.46
CA ASP A 84 20.73 -5.31 14.45
C ASP A 84 19.79 -6.52 14.41
N TYR A 85 18.77 -6.50 15.25
CA TYR A 85 17.64 -7.42 15.19
C TYR A 85 16.71 -6.97 14.05
N THR A 86 16.98 -7.46 12.84
CA THR A 86 16.19 -7.08 11.68
C THR A 86 15.12 -8.11 11.37
N ASP A 87 13.90 -7.66 11.23
CA ASP A 87 12.81 -8.50 10.77
C ASP A 87 13.05 -8.96 9.34
N ILE A 88 12.63 -10.18 9.03
CA ILE A 88 12.58 -10.68 7.67
C ILE A 88 11.15 -10.59 7.19
N GLU A 89 10.94 -9.88 6.10
CA GLU A 89 9.63 -9.72 5.49
C GLU A 89 9.63 -10.41 4.12
N PHE A 90 8.66 -11.30 3.88
CA PHE A 90 8.57 -11.94 2.58
C PHE A 90 7.12 -12.13 2.10
N TYR A 91 6.94 -12.10 0.78
CA TYR A 91 5.68 -12.40 0.12
C TYR A 91 5.52 -13.89 -0.12
N SER A 92 4.31 -14.37 0.12
CA SER A 92 3.87 -15.72 -0.17
C SER A 92 2.48 -15.72 -0.82
N ASN A 93 2.26 -16.64 -1.73
CA ASN A 93 0.92 -16.90 -2.27
C ASN A 93 0.12 -17.89 -1.40
N LYS A 94 0.73 -18.42 -0.34
CA LYS A 94 0.12 -19.31 0.66
C LYS A 94 0.68 -19.06 2.07
N PRO A 95 0.50 -17.84 2.61
CA PRO A 95 1.19 -17.38 3.81
C PRO A 95 0.87 -18.19 5.06
N ILE A 96 -0.35 -18.71 5.20
CA ILE A 96 -0.75 -19.53 6.36
C ILE A 96 -0.03 -20.87 6.36
N GLU A 97 0.07 -21.54 5.20
CA GLU A 97 0.80 -22.81 5.07
C GLU A 97 2.29 -22.61 5.35
N ASP A 98 2.86 -21.54 4.82
CA ASP A 98 4.26 -21.19 5.05
C ASP A 98 4.53 -20.89 6.53
N MET A 99 3.66 -20.11 7.17
CA MET A 99 3.73 -19.82 8.60
C MET A 99 3.71 -21.10 9.45
N LYS A 100 2.74 -21.99 9.21
CA LYS A 100 2.64 -23.28 9.92
C LYS A 100 3.90 -24.10 9.71
N THR A 101 4.35 -24.23 8.46
CA THR A 101 5.54 -25.03 8.11
C THR A 101 6.80 -24.53 8.82
N ILE A 102 7.00 -23.20 8.87
CA ILE A 102 8.15 -22.61 9.57
C ILE A 102 8.03 -22.84 11.09
N CYS A 103 6.83 -22.65 11.67
CA CYS A 103 6.61 -22.93 13.09
C CYS A 103 6.91 -24.40 13.44
N ASP A 104 6.47 -25.35 12.61
CA ASP A 104 6.75 -26.79 12.80
C ASP A 104 8.25 -27.10 12.69
N ILE A 105 8.96 -26.50 11.73
CA ILE A 105 10.42 -26.66 11.59
C ILE A 105 11.15 -26.15 12.84
N LEU A 106 10.75 -24.98 13.35
CA LEU A 106 11.34 -24.39 14.54
C LEU A 106 11.08 -25.27 15.77
N TYR A 107 9.86 -25.77 15.92
CA TYR A 107 9.48 -26.67 17.01
C TYR A 107 10.28 -27.98 16.98
N ALA A 108 10.40 -28.60 15.81
CA ALA A 108 11.19 -29.81 15.60
C ALA A 108 12.69 -29.61 15.91
N LYS A 109 13.21 -28.38 15.80
CA LYS A 109 14.58 -28.02 16.17
C LYS A 109 14.74 -27.66 17.65
N GLY A 110 13.69 -27.77 18.44
CA GLY A 110 13.73 -27.61 19.90
C GLY A 110 13.54 -26.19 20.42
N PHE A 111 13.16 -25.24 19.57
CA PHE A 111 12.78 -23.89 20.03
C PHE A 111 11.48 -23.94 20.83
N LYS A 112 11.29 -22.98 21.73
CA LYS A 112 10.15 -22.92 22.65
C LYS A 112 9.28 -21.68 22.40
N PHE A 113 8.04 -21.73 22.90
CA PHE A 113 7.08 -20.63 22.80
C PHE A 113 6.94 -20.08 21.38
N ILE A 114 6.75 -21.01 20.42
CA ILE A 114 6.58 -20.68 19.03
C ILE A 114 5.12 -20.38 18.77
N GLN A 115 4.84 -19.26 18.12
CA GLN A 115 3.50 -18.88 17.70
C GLN A 115 3.52 -18.25 16.31
N GLY A 116 2.58 -18.64 15.47
CA GLY A 116 2.24 -17.94 14.25
C GLY A 116 0.87 -17.27 14.40
N LYS A 117 0.75 -15.98 14.13
CA LYS A 117 -0.52 -15.25 14.25
C LYS A 117 -0.65 -14.11 13.25
N SER A 118 -1.89 -13.68 13.02
CA SER A 118 -2.16 -12.51 12.18
C SER A 118 -1.47 -11.26 12.73
N ALA A 119 -0.82 -10.51 11.86
CA ALA A 119 -0.22 -9.20 12.15
C ALA A 119 -1.27 -8.09 12.18
N GLN A 120 -0.82 -6.84 12.33
CA GLN A 120 -1.70 -5.67 12.28
C GLN A 120 -2.19 -5.35 10.87
N HIS A 121 -1.38 -5.70 9.86
CA HIS A 121 -1.72 -5.52 8.47
C HIS A 121 -2.59 -6.68 7.99
N GLU A 122 -3.60 -6.37 7.19
CA GLU A 122 -4.47 -7.37 6.59
C GLU A 122 -3.63 -8.35 5.76
N ASP A 123 -3.99 -9.63 5.83
CA ASP A 123 -3.33 -10.72 5.11
C ASP A 123 -1.80 -10.87 5.39
N THR A 124 -1.36 -10.42 6.55
CA THR A 124 0.03 -10.56 7.03
C THR A 124 0.06 -11.40 8.30
N TYR A 125 1.04 -12.28 8.41
CA TYR A 125 1.21 -13.23 9.51
C TYR A 125 2.63 -13.11 10.07
N THR A 126 2.73 -13.02 11.40
CA THR A 126 4.01 -12.90 12.10
C THR A 126 4.36 -14.21 12.83
N ILE A 127 5.59 -14.63 12.73
CA ILE A 127 6.16 -15.75 13.48
C ILE A 127 6.89 -15.23 14.69
N PHE A 128 6.54 -15.78 15.85
CA PHE A 128 7.16 -15.47 17.15
C PHE A 128 7.91 -16.70 17.69
N VAL A 129 9.07 -16.46 18.29
CA VAL A 129 9.81 -17.42 19.11
C VAL A 129 10.19 -16.71 20.41
N ASN A 130 9.93 -17.32 21.55
CA ASN A 130 10.17 -16.70 22.85
C ASN A 130 9.58 -15.27 22.95
N PHE A 131 8.35 -15.09 22.44
CA PHE A 131 7.63 -13.81 22.43
C PHE A 131 8.26 -12.70 21.56
N THR A 132 9.35 -13.00 20.85
CA THR A 132 10.01 -12.07 19.92
C THR A 132 9.54 -12.36 18.49
N GLY A 133 9.14 -11.32 17.74
CA GLY A 133 8.80 -11.43 16.31
C GLY A 133 10.06 -11.57 15.46
N TYR A 134 10.06 -12.49 14.49
CA TYR A 134 11.21 -12.79 13.62
C TYR A 134 10.93 -12.57 12.16
N CYS A 135 9.67 -12.71 11.75
CA CYS A 135 9.35 -12.74 10.35
C CYS A 135 7.90 -12.37 10.10
N ASP A 136 7.68 -11.51 9.10
CA ASP A 136 6.36 -11.18 8.59
C ASP A 136 6.15 -11.80 7.20
N ILE A 137 5.04 -12.52 7.05
CA ILE A 137 4.64 -13.20 5.82
C ILE A 137 3.40 -12.51 5.28
N SER A 138 3.54 -11.77 4.18
CA SER A 138 2.41 -11.09 3.55
C SER A 138 1.90 -11.87 2.35
N TYR A 139 0.58 -11.95 2.24
CA TYR A 139 -0.06 -12.57 1.08
C TYR A 139 0.17 -11.76 -0.19
N MET A 140 0.51 -12.46 -1.26
CA MET A 140 0.54 -11.92 -2.62
C MET A 140 -0.22 -12.87 -3.54
N PRO A 141 -1.23 -12.40 -4.31
CA PRO A 141 -1.96 -13.23 -5.26
C PRO A 141 -1.03 -13.99 -6.21
N SER A 142 -1.33 -15.26 -6.51
CA SER A 142 -0.41 -16.15 -7.24
C SER A 142 0.04 -15.59 -8.57
N ASN A 143 -0.85 -14.98 -9.34
CA ASN A 143 -0.49 -14.38 -10.63
C ASN A 143 0.46 -13.18 -10.49
N ILE A 144 0.31 -12.36 -9.44
CA ILE A 144 1.25 -11.28 -9.12
C ILE A 144 2.57 -11.85 -8.62
N PHE A 145 2.52 -12.84 -7.71
CA PHE A 145 3.71 -13.48 -7.13
C PHE A 145 4.64 -14.09 -8.21
N TYR A 146 4.07 -14.73 -9.22
CA TYR A 146 4.83 -15.34 -10.31
C TYR A 146 5.17 -14.35 -11.44
N GLY A 147 4.37 -13.31 -11.63
CA GLY A 147 4.54 -12.33 -12.71
C GLY A 147 5.39 -11.12 -12.34
N THR A 148 5.56 -10.80 -11.04
CA THR A 148 6.26 -9.58 -10.63
C THR A 148 7.77 -9.66 -10.86
N MET A 149 8.38 -8.50 -11.08
CA MET A 149 9.83 -8.36 -11.23
C MET A 149 10.55 -8.61 -9.90
N THR A 150 11.66 -9.33 -9.97
CA THR A 150 12.51 -9.60 -8.81
C THR A 150 13.99 -9.50 -9.17
N GLU A 151 14.82 -9.15 -8.19
CA GLU A 151 16.28 -9.21 -8.25
C GLU A 151 16.79 -10.40 -7.45
N THR A 152 17.88 -11.02 -7.92
CA THR A 152 18.55 -12.10 -7.16
C THR A 152 19.77 -11.56 -6.43
N VAL A 153 19.80 -11.74 -5.11
CA VAL A 153 20.90 -11.36 -4.24
C VAL A 153 21.24 -12.55 -3.34
N ASN A 154 22.47 -13.02 -3.38
CA ASN A 154 22.96 -14.18 -2.59
C ASN A 154 22.08 -15.45 -2.71
N GLY A 155 21.43 -15.62 -3.87
CA GLY A 155 20.52 -16.74 -4.14
C GLY A 155 19.10 -16.57 -3.58
N TYR A 156 18.77 -15.42 -3.00
CA TYR A 156 17.41 -15.04 -2.59
C TYR A 156 16.76 -14.19 -3.67
N ARG A 157 15.44 -14.35 -3.82
CA ARG A 157 14.62 -13.46 -4.65
C ARG A 157 14.24 -12.24 -3.80
N MET A 158 14.69 -11.06 -4.20
CA MET A 158 14.28 -9.78 -3.62
C MET A 158 13.26 -9.11 -4.53
N ILE A 159 12.30 -8.41 -3.97
CA ILE A 159 11.38 -7.61 -4.77
C ILE A 159 12.14 -6.52 -5.53
N HIS A 160 11.73 -6.23 -6.76
CA HIS A 160 12.42 -5.27 -7.61
C HIS A 160 12.36 -3.83 -7.06
N PRO A 161 13.41 -3.00 -7.20
CA PRO A 161 13.44 -1.61 -6.71
C PRO A 161 12.27 -0.73 -7.18
N LYS A 162 11.81 -0.87 -8.44
CA LYS A 162 10.60 -0.16 -8.92
C LYS A 162 9.34 -0.52 -8.11
N PHE A 163 9.24 -1.76 -7.61
CA PHE A 163 8.12 -2.17 -6.75
C PHE A 163 8.23 -1.55 -5.35
N ILE A 164 9.45 -1.50 -4.81
CA ILE A 164 9.74 -0.83 -3.53
C ILE A 164 9.36 0.66 -3.60
N LEU A 165 9.58 1.31 -4.74
CA LEU A 165 9.21 2.71 -4.93
C LEU A 165 7.70 2.95 -4.76
N VAL A 166 6.84 1.98 -5.12
CA VAL A 166 5.38 2.11 -4.85
C VAL A 166 5.13 2.23 -3.35
N ASP A 167 5.83 1.43 -2.52
CA ASP A 167 5.68 1.49 -1.07
C ASP A 167 6.15 2.83 -0.49
N ILE A 168 7.25 3.38 -1.00
CA ILE A 168 7.72 4.72 -0.61
C ILE A 168 6.64 5.76 -0.94
N LEU A 169 6.14 5.76 -2.16
CA LEU A 169 5.13 6.73 -2.61
C LEU A 169 3.81 6.58 -1.86
N ARG A 170 3.39 5.36 -1.52
CA ARG A 170 2.21 5.13 -0.67
C ARG A 170 2.31 5.83 0.67
N GLN A 171 3.48 5.80 1.30
CA GLN A 171 3.71 6.45 2.59
C GLN A 171 3.75 7.97 2.45
N PHE A 172 4.32 8.51 1.37
CA PHE A 172 4.29 9.94 1.08
C PHE A 172 2.88 10.43 0.76
N ASN A 173 2.04 9.58 0.17
CA ASN A 173 0.65 9.88 -0.17
C ASN A 173 -0.35 9.61 0.96
N ASP A 174 0.13 9.33 2.15
CA ASP A 174 -0.70 9.15 3.35
C ASP A 174 -0.16 10.01 4.50
N PRO A 175 -0.29 11.34 4.40
CA PRO A 175 0.31 12.26 5.35
C PRO A 175 -0.33 12.20 6.74
N MET A 176 -1.56 11.68 6.84
CA MET A 176 -2.29 11.62 8.11
C MET A 176 -1.91 10.41 8.97
N THR A 177 -1.52 9.29 8.34
CA THR A 177 -1.28 8.06 9.07
C THR A 177 0.14 7.52 8.96
N SER A 178 0.96 8.10 8.09
CA SER A 178 2.34 7.65 7.83
C SER A 178 3.41 8.72 8.08
N TYR A 179 3.05 9.89 8.64
CA TYR A 179 3.99 11.01 8.85
C TYR A 179 5.22 10.62 9.69
N TRP A 180 5.06 9.74 10.65
CA TRP A 180 6.14 9.26 11.51
C TRP A 180 7.18 8.40 10.78
N ARG A 181 6.87 7.93 9.58
CA ARG A 181 7.78 7.16 8.71
C ARG A 181 8.55 8.03 7.70
N LEU A 182 8.20 9.30 7.56
CA LEU A 182 8.75 10.16 6.50
C LEU A 182 10.28 10.29 6.58
N ASP A 183 10.84 10.54 7.76
CA ASP A 183 12.29 10.67 7.95
C ASP A 183 13.04 9.40 7.50
N LYS A 184 12.62 8.23 8.02
CA LYS A 184 13.17 6.93 7.64
C LYS A 184 13.08 6.68 6.13
N ASN A 185 11.94 7.01 5.53
CA ASN A 185 11.70 6.75 4.10
C ASN A 185 12.47 7.70 3.20
N VAL A 186 12.61 8.97 3.58
CA VAL A 186 13.43 9.94 2.84
C VAL A 186 14.90 9.51 2.86
N LYS A 187 15.43 9.17 4.03
CA LYS A 187 16.82 8.72 4.18
C LYS A 187 17.10 7.45 3.36
N ARG A 188 16.29 6.41 3.53
CA ARG A 188 16.44 5.14 2.80
C ARG A 188 16.14 5.28 1.31
N GLY A 189 15.10 6.03 0.96
CA GLY A 189 14.73 6.29 -0.43
C GLY A 189 15.83 7.04 -1.18
N LYS A 190 16.53 8.00 -0.55
CA LYS A 190 17.70 8.69 -1.13
C LYS A 190 18.80 7.70 -1.50
N ILE A 191 19.14 6.77 -0.61
CA ILE A 191 20.17 5.76 -0.86
C ILE A 191 19.71 4.79 -1.97
N MET A 192 18.44 4.35 -1.93
CA MET A 192 17.89 3.49 -2.97
C MET A 192 17.93 4.16 -4.35
N MET A 193 17.50 5.42 -4.46
CA MET A 193 17.53 6.17 -5.73
C MET A 193 18.94 6.45 -6.22
N LYS A 194 19.93 6.55 -5.34
CA LYS A 194 21.36 6.68 -5.72
C LYS A 194 21.84 5.44 -6.46
N HIS A 195 21.49 4.25 -6.00
CA HIS A 195 21.99 2.99 -6.53
C HIS A 195 21.06 2.33 -7.55
N TYR A 196 19.77 2.63 -7.47
CA TYR A 196 18.72 2.15 -8.36
C TYR A 196 17.92 3.34 -8.90
N PRO A 197 18.55 4.23 -9.71
CA PRO A 197 17.83 5.35 -10.30
C PRO A 197 16.71 4.81 -11.19
N ILE A 198 15.60 5.54 -11.25
CA ILE A 198 14.51 5.18 -12.15
C ILE A 198 14.98 5.51 -13.57
N THR A 199 15.12 4.46 -14.36
CA THR A 199 15.41 4.58 -15.78
C THR A 199 14.11 4.35 -16.55
N PHE A 200 13.81 5.26 -17.47
CA PHE A 200 12.67 5.15 -18.37
C PHE A 200 13.15 4.87 -19.78
N ALA A 201 12.28 4.26 -20.60
CA ALA A 201 12.51 4.14 -22.02
C ALA A 201 12.67 5.52 -22.68
N ASP A 202 13.37 5.60 -23.81
CA ASP A 202 13.61 6.85 -24.51
C ASP A 202 12.30 7.60 -24.81
N THR A 203 12.19 8.84 -24.29
CA THR A 203 11.01 9.69 -24.39
C THR A 203 10.79 10.28 -25.79
N LYS A 204 11.69 10.00 -26.74
CA LYS A 204 11.63 10.50 -28.13
C LYS A 204 10.53 9.88 -28.97
N THR A 205 9.87 8.80 -28.51
CA THR A 205 8.75 8.20 -29.23
C THR A 205 7.55 9.14 -29.23
N PRO A 206 6.96 9.48 -30.39
CA PRO A 206 5.81 10.38 -30.45
C PRO A 206 4.63 9.89 -29.61
N SER A 207 4.08 10.76 -28.77
CA SER A 207 2.98 10.46 -27.83
C SER A 207 1.74 9.86 -28.52
N ASN A 208 1.45 10.25 -29.74
CA ASN A 208 0.30 9.76 -30.52
C ASN A 208 0.34 8.27 -30.85
N LYS A 209 1.51 7.61 -30.73
CA LYS A 209 1.63 6.16 -30.94
C LYS A 209 1.48 5.36 -29.64
N ILE A 210 1.65 6.02 -28.51
CA ILE A 210 1.70 5.38 -27.18
C ILE A 210 0.39 5.57 -26.43
N LEU A 211 -0.20 6.77 -26.49
CA LEU A 211 -1.40 7.08 -25.73
C LEU A 211 -2.66 6.48 -26.39
N PRO A 212 -3.62 5.97 -25.60
CA PRO A 212 -4.89 5.48 -26.15
C PRO A 212 -5.73 6.66 -26.65
N ILE A 213 -6.32 6.51 -27.81
CA ILE A 213 -7.28 7.46 -28.37
C ILE A 213 -8.62 6.74 -28.46
N LEU A 214 -9.64 7.32 -27.86
CA LEU A 214 -10.99 6.78 -27.90
C LEU A 214 -11.63 7.03 -29.28
N SER A 215 -12.50 6.11 -29.72
CA SER A 215 -13.32 6.31 -30.89
C SER A 215 -14.27 7.51 -30.72
N SER A 216 -14.66 8.14 -31.82
CA SER A 216 -15.54 9.32 -31.77
C SER A 216 -16.84 9.06 -31.02
N LYS A 217 -17.37 7.83 -31.07
CA LYS A 217 -18.57 7.42 -30.36
C LYS A 217 -18.34 7.35 -28.84
N THR A 218 -17.25 6.72 -28.43
CA THR A 218 -16.87 6.64 -27.02
C THR A 218 -16.58 8.03 -26.45
N VAL A 219 -15.94 8.92 -27.22
CA VAL A 219 -15.71 10.32 -26.86
C VAL A 219 -17.02 11.07 -26.61
N GLN A 220 -18.08 10.85 -27.43
CA GLN A 220 -19.39 11.46 -27.17
C GLN A 220 -19.97 11.04 -25.83
N LEU A 221 -19.88 9.75 -25.48
CA LEU A 221 -20.31 9.24 -24.19
C LEU A 221 -19.50 9.86 -23.03
N VAL A 222 -18.18 9.94 -23.17
CA VAL A 222 -17.33 10.56 -22.15
C VAL A 222 -17.66 12.04 -21.98
N ASN A 223 -17.86 12.79 -23.07
CA ASN A 223 -18.26 14.20 -23.00
C ASN A 223 -19.63 14.39 -22.32
N PHE A 224 -20.52 13.41 -22.44
CA PHE A 224 -21.79 13.43 -21.72
C PHE A 224 -21.62 13.21 -20.21
N ILE A 225 -20.75 12.27 -19.79
CA ILE A 225 -20.56 11.97 -18.36
C ILE A 225 -19.61 12.96 -17.65
N LEU A 226 -18.72 13.62 -18.37
CA LEU A 226 -17.70 14.50 -17.80
C LEU A 226 -18.28 15.63 -16.92
N PRO A 227 -19.41 16.31 -17.30
CA PRO A 227 -20.05 17.29 -16.43
C PRO A 227 -20.63 16.73 -15.13
N LEU A 228 -21.02 15.45 -15.10
CA LEU A 228 -21.38 14.76 -13.87
C LEU A 228 -20.14 14.56 -13.01
N LEU A 229 -19.08 13.98 -13.58
CA LEU A 229 -17.83 13.69 -12.87
C LEU A 229 -17.21 14.98 -12.31
N SER A 230 -17.20 16.09 -13.03
CA SER A 230 -16.61 17.36 -12.57
C SER A 230 -17.31 17.93 -11.33
N LYS A 231 -18.59 17.60 -11.12
CA LYS A 231 -19.39 18.04 -9.96
C LYS A 231 -19.34 17.10 -8.76
N MET A 232 -18.82 15.88 -8.93
CA MET A 232 -18.74 14.90 -7.85
C MET A 232 -17.65 15.30 -6.83
N LYS A 233 -18.05 15.43 -5.56
CA LYS A 233 -17.13 15.83 -4.47
C LYS A 233 -16.33 14.66 -3.92
N THR A 234 -16.75 13.44 -4.21
CA THR A 234 -16.22 12.18 -3.70
C THR A 234 -15.09 11.60 -4.53
N ILE A 235 -14.72 12.24 -5.63
CA ILE A 235 -13.73 11.71 -6.57
C ILE A 235 -12.49 12.59 -6.70
N ILE A 236 -11.39 11.95 -7.08
CA ILE A 236 -10.11 12.55 -7.46
C ILE A 236 -9.75 12.02 -8.84
N PHE A 237 -9.48 12.89 -9.79
CA PHE A 237 -9.01 12.51 -11.11
C PHE A 237 -7.51 12.15 -11.07
N ILE A 238 -7.16 11.10 -11.79
CA ILE A 238 -5.79 10.62 -12.01
C ILE A 238 -5.59 10.25 -13.49
N GLY A 239 -4.66 9.37 -13.80
CA GLY A 239 -4.45 8.87 -15.17
C GLY A 239 -4.06 9.98 -16.14
N LEU A 240 -4.61 9.95 -17.36
CA LEU A 240 -4.25 10.90 -18.41
C LEU A 240 -4.70 12.32 -18.11
N LEU A 241 -5.86 12.53 -17.46
CA LEU A 241 -6.27 13.87 -17.07
C LEU A 241 -5.34 14.46 -15.99
N GLY A 242 -4.90 13.64 -15.03
CA GLY A 242 -3.86 14.03 -14.08
C GLY A 242 -2.53 14.33 -14.76
N TYR A 243 -2.09 13.48 -15.66
CA TYR A 243 -0.90 13.69 -16.48
C TYR A 243 -0.94 15.04 -17.21
N ASN A 244 -2.06 15.35 -17.91
CA ASN A 244 -2.22 16.60 -18.65
C ASN A 244 -2.09 17.85 -17.78
N ALA A 245 -2.51 17.78 -16.50
CA ALA A 245 -2.32 18.87 -15.56
C ALA A 245 -0.84 19.08 -15.21
N TYR A 246 -0.05 18.00 -15.13
CA TYR A 246 1.35 18.05 -14.73
C TYR A 246 2.32 18.36 -15.88
N ILE A 247 1.97 18.09 -17.13
CA ILE A 247 2.82 18.47 -18.28
C ILE A 247 2.61 19.90 -18.73
N ASN A 248 1.51 20.56 -18.30
CA ASN A 248 1.19 21.95 -18.60
C ASN A 248 1.04 22.78 -17.32
N PRO A 249 2.08 22.90 -16.49
CA PRO A 249 2.00 23.57 -15.20
C PRO A 249 1.85 25.09 -15.35
N ASN A 250 1.07 25.70 -14.45
CA ASN A 250 1.05 27.14 -14.24
C ASN A 250 1.83 27.48 -12.97
N VAL A 251 2.59 28.58 -12.99
CA VAL A 251 3.35 29.03 -11.82
C VAL A 251 2.45 29.34 -10.64
N ASN A 252 1.24 29.85 -10.91
CA ASN A 252 0.25 30.11 -9.91
C ASN A 252 -0.79 28.98 -9.88
N LEU A 253 -0.82 28.20 -8.80
CA LEU A 253 -1.75 27.09 -8.65
C LEU A 253 -3.22 27.50 -8.84
N SER A 254 -3.63 28.70 -8.37
CA SER A 254 -5.00 29.18 -8.51
C SER A 254 -5.44 29.41 -9.97
N LYS A 255 -4.47 29.54 -10.88
CA LYS A 255 -4.68 29.68 -12.33
C LYS A 255 -4.46 28.39 -13.10
N GLN A 256 -4.14 27.30 -12.40
CA GLN A 256 -3.94 26.00 -13.04
C GLN A 256 -5.23 25.54 -13.71
N THR A 257 -5.13 25.23 -14.98
CA THR A 257 -6.21 24.66 -15.79
C THR A 257 -5.77 23.33 -16.38
N VAL A 258 -6.72 22.47 -16.65
CA VAL A 258 -6.52 21.23 -17.41
C VAL A 258 -7.58 21.12 -18.50
N SER A 259 -7.21 20.55 -19.63
CA SER A 259 -8.12 20.26 -20.74
C SER A 259 -8.28 18.75 -20.89
N TYR A 260 -9.51 18.32 -21.14
CA TYR A 260 -9.78 16.95 -21.52
C TYR A 260 -9.41 16.75 -23.00
N THR A 261 -8.66 15.70 -23.28
CA THR A 261 -8.06 15.42 -24.61
C THR A 261 -8.58 14.15 -25.26
N ASN A 262 -9.85 13.79 -24.99
CA ASN A 262 -10.52 12.60 -25.52
C ASN A 262 -9.89 11.26 -25.14
N ASP A 263 -9.27 11.23 -23.97
CA ASP A 263 -8.60 10.06 -23.40
C ASP A 263 -9.51 9.32 -22.42
N PRO A 264 -9.21 8.06 -22.08
CA PRO A 264 -9.88 7.37 -20.98
C PRO A 264 -9.74 8.13 -19.66
N ILE A 265 -10.84 8.20 -18.90
CA ILE A 265 -10.86 8.84 -17.60
C ILE A 265 -10.54 7.81 -16.50
N GLU A 266 -9.69 8.20 -15.56
CA GLU A 266 -9.39 7.43 -14.36
C GLU A 266 -9.63 8.27 -13.12
N ILE A 267 -10.36 7.72 -12.16
CA ILE A 267 -10.71 8.40 -10.91
C ILE A 267 -10.50 7.48 -9.70
N ILE A 268 -10.21 8.10 -8.56
CA ILE A 268 -10.26 7.48 -7.24
C ILE A 268 -11.54 7.97 -6.57
N SER A 269 -12.34 7.08 -6.03
CA SER A 269 -13.59 7.42 -5.33
C SER A 269 -13.54 7.05 -3.86
N ALA A 270 -13.83 8.02 -2.99
CA ALA A 270 -14.01 7.81 -1.55
C ALA A 270 -15.38 7.18 -1.20
N ASN A 271 -16.26 6.99 -2.18
CA ASN A 271 -17.56 6.35 -2.00
C ASN A 271 -17.92 5.48 -3.22
N ALA A 272 -17.01 4.57 -3.54
CA ALA A 272 -17.00 3.87 -4.82
C ALA A 272 -18.33 3.18 -5.18
N SER A 273 -19.00 2.51 -4.25
CA SER A 273 -20.26 1.81 -4.53
C SER A 273 -21.36 2.76 -5.02
N LYS A 274 -21.53 3.91 -4.32
CA LYS A 274 -22.54 4.90 -4.71
C LYS A 274 -22.16 5.64 -5.99
N ASP A 275 -20.88 5.96 -6.14
CA ASP A 275 -20.40 6.68 -7.31
C ASP A 275 -20.51 5.82 -8.57
N VAL A 276 -20.18 4.52 -8.49
CA VAL A 276 -20.37 3.54 -9.58
C VAL A 276 -21.85 3.45 -9.97
N GLU A 277 -22.76 3.33 -8.98
CA GLU A 277 -24.20 3.28 -9.24
C GLU A 277 -24.72 4.59 -9.89
N SER A 278 -24.28 5.74 -9.39
CA SER A 278 -24.67 7.04 -9.93
C SER A 278 -24.20 7.24 -11.37
N ILE A 279 -22.96 6.87 -11.67
CA ILE A 279 -22.38 6.97 -13.02
C ILE A 279 -23.07 5.98 -13.97
N TYR A 280 -23.32 4.75 -13.54
CA TYR A 280 -24.03 3.75 -14.32
C TYR A 280 -25.42 4.26 -14.72
N ASN A 281 -26.20 4.75 -13.75
CA ASN A 281 -27.55 5.27 -14.02
C ASN A 281 -27.51 6.48 -14.98
N TYR A 282 -26.45 7.30 -14.89
CA TYR A 282 -26.28 8.42 -15.81
C TYR A 282 -25.92 7.98 -17.24
N ILE A 283 -25.14 6.91 -17.39
CA ILE A 283 -24.85 6.29 -18.68
C ILE A 283 -26.14 5.67 -19.27
N VAL A 284 -26.93 4.96 -18.47
CA VAL A 284 -28.25 4.43 -18.91
C VAL A 284 -29.12 5.56 -19.44
N LYS A 285 -29.18 6.69 -18.73
CA LYS A 285 -29.91 7.89 -19.16
C LYS A 285 -29.44 8.38 -20.53
N TYR A 286 -28.12 8.40 -20.80
CA TYR A 286 -27.59 8.79 -22.11
C TYR A 286 -28.21 7.97 -23.25
N TYR A 287 -28.30 6.66 -23.08
CA TYR A 287 -28.88 5.77 -24.12
C TYR A 287 -30.39 5.93 -24.28
N ILE A 288 -31.10 6.23 -23.17
CA ILE A 288 -32.56 6.51 -23.21
C ILE A 288 -32.81 7.84 -23.95
N ASP A 289 -32.11 8.90 -23.55
CA ASP A 289 -32.28 10.25 -24.12
C ASP A 289 -31.97 10.28 -25.63
N ASN A 290 -31.02 9.46 -26.05
CA ASN A 290 -30.67 9.31 -27.49
C ASN A 290 -31.53 8.26 -28.23
N LYS A 291 -32.60 7.71 -27.62
CA LYS A 291 -33.50 6.71 -28.19
C LYS A 291 -32.82 5.39 -28.62
N MET A 292 -31.77 4.99 -27.89
CA MET A 292 -30.98 3.78 -28.13
C MET A 292 -30.95 2.82 -26.93
N PRO A 293 -32.05 2.57 -26.19
CA PRO A 293 -32.00 1.81 -24.93
C PRO A 293 -31.49 0.38 -25.10
N ASN A 294 -31.74 -0.25 -26.24
CA ASN A 294 -31.30 -1.62 -26.52
C ASN A 294 -29.77 -1.69 -26.71
N GLU A 295 -29.16 -0.65 -27.24
CA GLU A 295 -27.72 -0.60 -27.49
C GLU A 295 -26.90 -0.54 -26.16
N PHE A 296 -27.52 -0.10 -25.05
CA PHE A 296 -26.82 -0.03 -23.78
C PHE A 296 -26.27 -1.41 -23.37
N ASN A 297 -27.12 -2.44 -23.32
CA ASN A 297 -26.72 -3.78 -22.89
C ASN A 297 -25.74 -4.47 -23.86
N GLU A 298 -25.78 -4.08 -25.13
CA GLU A 298 -24.89 -4.64 -26.15
C GLU A 298 -23.50 -4.00 -26.15
N LYS A 299 -23.41 -2.71 -25.80
CA LYS A 299 -22.20 -1.89 -25.97
C LYS A 299 -21.47 -1.57 -24.69
N ILE A 300 -22.22 -1.45 -23.57
CA ILE A 300 -21.63 -1.10 -22.27
C ILE A 300 -21.36 -2.34 -21.45
N LEU A 301 -20.10 -2.51 -21.10
CA LEU A 301 -19.65 -3.59 -20.24
C LEU A 301 -19.01 -3.00 -18.98
N MET A 302 -19.39 -3.53 -17.82
CA MET A 302 -18.70 -3.26 -16.57
C MET A 302 -17.89 -4.49 -16.14
N GLU A 303 -16.66 -4.26 -15.79
CA GLU A 303 -15.79 -5.26 -15.17
C GLU A 303 -15.31 -4.78 -13.81
N GLN A 304 -15.48 -5.60 -12.79
CA GLN A 304 -14.83 -5.35 -11.50
C GLN A 304 -13.53 -6.13 -11.41
N TYR A 305 -12.55 -5.51 -10.75
CA TYR A 305 -11.27 -6.14 -10.45
C TYR A 305 -11.07 -6.14 -8.94
N PHE A 306 -10.50 -7.21 -8.43
CA PHE A 306 -10.00 -7.24 -7.07
C PHE A 306 -8.83 -6.26 -6.90
N SER A 307 -8.44 -6.03 -5.65
CA SER A 307 -7.28 -5.20 -5.32
C SER A 307 -6.03 -5.74 -6.01
N PHE A 308 -5.26 -4.85 -6.65
CA PHE A 308 -3.96 -5.21 -7.15
C PHE A 308 -2.98 -5.20 -5.99
N PHE A 309 -2.85 -6.35 -5.33
CA PHE A 309 -2.08 -6.49 -4.11
C PHE A 309 -2.55 -5.46 -3.06
N GLN A 310 -1.66 -4.98 -2.22
CA GLN A 310 -1.95 -3.92 -1.24
C GLN A 310 -1.87 -2.49 -1.85
N PHE A 311 -1.69 -2.36 -3.16
CA PHE A 311 -1.43 -1.09 -3.81
C PHE A 311 -2.68 -0.32 -4.17
N THR A 312 -3.69 -1.01 -4.68
CA THR A 312 -4.99 -0.42 -4.98
C THR A 312 -6.10 -1.22 -4.34
N ASP A 313 -7.20 -0.55 -4.06
CA ASP A 313 -8.43 -1.23 -3.70
C ASP A 313 -9.12 -1.81 -4.94
N LYS A 314 -10.29 -2.41 -4.76
CA LYS A 314 -11.13 -2.89 -5.86
C LYS A 314 -11.42 -1.76 -6.83
N LYS A 315 -11.50 -2.08 -8.11
CA LYS A 315 -11.86 -1.11 -9.15
C LYS A 315 -12.95 -1.63 -10.06
N VAL A 316 -13.68 -0.70 -10.67
CA VAL A 316 -14.61 -0.97 -11.76
C VAL A 316 -14.10 -0.28 -13.02
N VAL A 317 -14.17 -1.01 -14.12
CA VAL A 317 -13.81 -0.54 -15.46
C VAL A 317 -15.08 -0.55 -16.32
N PHE A 318 -15.37 0.58 -16.93
CA PHE A 318 -16.44 0.72 -17.93
C PHE A 318 -15.86 0.69 -19.33
N LYS A 319 -16.45 -0.14 -20.18
CA LYS A 319 -16.07 -0.28 -21.58
C LYS A 319 -17.26 0.09 -22.49
N CYS A 320 -16.97 0.72 -23.62
CA CYS A 320 -17.93 0.94 -24.69
C CYS A 320 -17.36 0.30 -25.96
N ASP A 321 -18.09 -0.64 -26.57
CA ASP A 321 -17.65 -1.42 -27.74
C ASP A 321 -16.23 -2.04 -27.53
N GLY A 322 -15.92 -2.47 -26.28
CA GLY A 322 -14.63 -3.03 -25.89
C GLY A 322 -13.54 -2.00 -25.51
N GLU A 323 -13.74 -0.71 -25.79
CA GLU A 323 -12.81 0.36 -25.39
C GLU A 323 -13.03 0.77 -23.93
N ILE A 324 -11.98 0.76 -23.11
CA ILE A 324 -12.02 1.30 -21.75
C ILE A 324 -12.13 2.81 -21.84
N PHE A 325 -13.20 3.39 -21.28
CA PHE A 325 -13.38 4.84 -21.24
C PHE A 325 -13.38 5.43 -19.83
N LEU A 326 -13.69 4.60 -18.80
CA LEU A 326 -13.68 5.03 -17.42
C LEU A 326 -13.19 3.91 -16.50
N THR A 327 -12.26 4.25 -15.62
CA THR A 327 -11.81 3.39 -14.53
C THR A 327 -12.03 4.08 -13.18
N ILE A 328 -12.71 3.41 -12.27
CA ILE A 328 -13.02 3.90 -10.92
C ILE A 328 -12.30 3.03 -9.90
N TYR A 329 -11.27 3.57 -9.26
CA TYR A 329 -10.61 2.93 -8.12
C TYR A 329 -11.35 3.29 -6.83
N GLY A 330 -11.71 2.30 -6.04
CA GLY A 330 -12.25 2.52 -4.70
C GLY A 330 -11.19 3.04 -3.74
N ASN A 331 -11.60 3.84 -2.77
CA ASN A 331 -10.75 4.29 -1.66
C ASN A 331 -11.60 4.69 -0.45
N ASN A 332 -11.93 3.73 0.41
CA ASN A 332 -12.70 4.02 1.63
C ASN A 332 -11.82 4.11 2.88
N GLU A 333 -10.54 3.75 2.79
CA GLU A 333 -9.71 3.51 3.96
C GLU A 333 -8.48 4.42 4.08
N LYS A 334 -8.25 5.27 3.06
CA LYS A 334 -7.08 6.15 3.03
C LYS A 334 -7.49 7.57 2.69
N CYS A 335 -6.73 8.53 3.18
CA CYS A 335 -6.90 9.92 2.81
C CYS A 335 -5.92 10.28 1.69
N ILE A 336 -6.41 10.39 0.47
CA ILE A 336 -5.60 10.64 -0.73
C ILE A 336 -5.45 12.15 -0.96
N PRO A 337 -4.22 12.69 -0.99
CA PRO A 337 -3.97 14.11 -1.20
C PRO A 337 -4.25 14.53 -2.66
N TYR A 338 -4.74 15.76 -2.83
CA TYR A 338 -5.14 16.29 -4.13
C TYR A 338 -4.83 17.77 -4.30
N ASN A 339 -4.74 18.21 -5.55
CA ASN A 339 -4.75 19.60 -5.98
C ASN A 339 -6.15 19.97 -6.54
N GLU A 340 -6.55 21.22 -6.36
CA GLU A 340 -7.73 21.77 -7.01
C GLU A 340 -7.32 22.54 -8.25
N VAL A 341 -7.87 22.16 -9.41
CA VAL A 341 -7.58 22.80 -10.70
C VAL A 341 -8.87 23.02 -11.47
N LYS A 342 -8.84 23.92 -12.45
CA LYS A 342 -10.01 24.19 -13.31
C LYS A 342 -10.05 23.27 -14.51
N LEU A 343 -11.17 22.58 -14.68
CA LEU A 343 -11.55 21.90 -15.92
C LEU A 343 -12.71 22.69 -16.53
N ASN A 344 -12.45 23.41 -17.61
CA ASN A 344 -13.38 24.41 -18.14
C ASN A 344 -13.76 25.45 -17.05
N SER A 345 -15.04 25.50 -16.65
CA SER A 345 -15.53 26.36 -15.57
C SER A 345 -15.56 25.70 -14.18
N ASP A 346 -15.45 24.38 -14.14
CA ASP A 346 -15.60 23.61 -12.91
C ASP A 346 -14.27 23.47 -12.16
N LEU A 347 -14.33 23.51 -10.83
CA LEU A 347 -13.18 23.20 -9.98
C LEU A 347 -13.20 21.72 -9.64
N ILE A 348 -12.17 20.99 -10.12
CA ILE A 348 -12.04 19.55 -9.92
C ILE A 348 -10.84 19.23 -9.02
N LYS A 349 -10.85 18.03 -8.42
CA LYS A 349 -9.73 17.49 -7.66
C LYS A 349 -8.88 16.60 -8.54
N ILE A 350 -7.58 16.87 -8.63
CA ILE A 350 -6.59 16.00 -9.28
C ILE A 350 -5.63 15.48 -8.21
N GLY A 351 -5.31 14.20 -8.24
CA GLY A 351 -4.30 13.62 -7.35
C GLY A 351 -3.00 14.45 -7.36
N THR A 352 -2.32 14.58 -6.22
CA THR A 352 -0.99 15.23 -6.20
C THR A 352 -0.04 14.57 -7.20
N PHE A 353 1.09 15.20 -7.49
CA PHE A 353 2.09 14.64 -8.40
C PHE A 353 2.46 13.21 -8.01
N ASN A 354 2.77 12.98 -6.73
CA ASN A 354 3.13 11.66 -6.21
C ASN A 354 1.99 10.65 -6.32
N VAL A 355 0.72 11.06 -6.17
CA VAL A 355 -0.45 10.19 -6.37
C VAL A 355 -0.55 9.76 -7.83
N CYS A 356 -0.54 10.71 -8.77
CA CYS A 356 -0.64 10.40 -10.19
C CYS A 356 0.55 9.55 -10.67
N PHE A 357 1.75 9.86 -10.21
CA PHE A 357 2.96 9.10 -10.53
C PHE A 357 2.88 7.67 -9.97
N MET A 358 2.45 7.50 -8.73
CA MET A 358 2.27 6.20 -8.08
C MET A 358 1.28 5.32 -8.83
N TYR A 359 0.14 5.86 -9.25
CA TYR A 359 -0.85 5.07 -10.00
C TYR A 359 -0.32 4.65 -11.38
N ASN A 360 0.47 5.49 -12.05
CA ASN A 360 1.15 5.07 -13.28
C ASN A 360 2.18 3.96 -13.01
N LEU A 361 2.92 4.03 -11.90
CA LEU A 361 3.87 2.99 -11.51
C LEU A 361 3.16 1.67 -11.15
N ILE A 362 2.00 1.72 -10.50
CA ILE A 362 1.17 0.54 -10.23
C ILE A 362 0.69 -0.07 -11.55
N ARG A 363 0.20 0.74 -12.49
CA ARG A 363 -0.22 0.28 -13.82
C ARG A 363 0.93 -0.30 -14.63
N PHE A 364 2.14 0.23 -14.49
CA PHE A 364 3.35 -0.37 -15.05
C PHE A 364 3.51 -1.81 -14.54
N HIS A 365 3.42 -2.03 -13.23
CA HIS A 365 3.51 -3.38 -12.65
C HIS A 365 2.34 -4.27 -13.07
N GLN A 366 1.13 -3.75 -13.21
CA GLN A 366 0.00 -4.49 -13.78
C GLN A 366 0.33 -4.97 -15.20
N GLY A 367 0.87 -4.09 -16.05
CA GLY A 367 1.30 -4.44 -17.39
C GLY A 367 2.33 -5.57 -17.42
N ILE A 368 3.30 -5.55 -16.51
CA ILE A 368 4.30 -6.63 -16.37
C ILE A 368 3.63 -7.96 -15.99
N VAL A 369 2.77 -7.95 -14.95
CA VAL A 369 2.06 -9.15 -14.47
C VAL A 369 1.14 -9.74 -15.55
N ASP A 370 0.42 -8.87 -16.27
CA ASP A 370 -0.53 -9.26 -17.31
C ASP A 370 0.14 -9.51 -18.68
N LYS A 371 1.49 -9.37 -18.76
CA LYS A 371 2.27 -9.45 -20.00
C LYS A 371 1.78 -8.48 -21.07
N ASN A 372 1.27 -7.34 -20.66
CA ASN A 372 0.82 -6.25 -21.53
C ASN A 372 1.92 -5.20 -21.67
N ASN A 373 2.88 -5.46 -22.54
CA ASN A 373 4.03 -4.58 -22.77
C ASN A 373 3.60 -3.16 -23.19
N LYS A 374 2.53 -3.04 -23.98
CA LYS A 374 2.01 -1.72 -24.39
C LYS A 374 1.62 -0.86 -23.18
N LEU A 375 0.96 -1.45 -22.18
CA LEU A 375 0.59 -0.74 -20.96
C LEU A 375 1.83 -0.32 -20.16
N SER A 376 2.82 -1.20 -20.02
CA SER A 376 4.05 -0.89 -19.30
C SER A 376 4.85 0.23 -19.99
N GLU A 377 5.00 0.17 -21.32
CA GLU A 377 5.67 1.21 -22.11
C GLU A 377 4.95 2.55 -22.02
N GLN A 378 3.62 2.54 -22.07
CA GLN A 378 2.81 3.73 -21.89
C GLN A 378 3.04 4.36 -20.52
N CYS A 379 3.01 3.57 -19.45
CA CYS A 379 3.21 4.08 -18.09
C CYS A 379 4.64 4.61 -17.89
N ASP A 380 5.66 3.93 -18.42
CA ASP A 380 7.04 4.42 -18.39
C ASP A 380 7.17 5.77 -19.11
N TYR A 381 6.56 5.92 -20.29
CA TYR A 381 6.55 7.19 -21.02
C TYR A 381 5.91 8.32 -20.20
N LEU A 382 4.69 8.08 -19.66
CA LEU A 382 3.99 9.09 -18.86
C LEU A 382 4.81 9.53 -17.64
N MET A 383 5.40 8.57 -16.92
CA MET A 383 6.22 8.84 -15.74
C MET A 383 7.48 9.64 -16.09
N ALA A 384 8.15 9.31 -17.20
CA ALA A 384 9.32 10.02 -17.67
C ALA A 384 9.00 11.49 -17.98
N GLN A 385 7.95 11.74 -18.76
CA GLN A 385 7.52 13.09 -19.10
C GLN A 385 7.11 13.90 -17.87
N MET A 386 6.41 13.29 -16.92
CA MET A 386 6.02 13.95 -15.67
C MET A 386 7.24 14.38 -14.85
N LEU A 387 8.25 13.51 -14.71
CA LEU A 387 9.46 13.84 -13.95
C LEU A 387 10.31 14.92 -14.64
N GLU A 388 10.50 14.80 -15.95
CA GLU A 388 11.23 15.77 -16.74
C GLU A 388 10.59 17.15 -16.59
N LYS A 389 9.26 17.23 -16.78
CA LYS A 389 8.53 18.49 -16.69
C LYS A 389 8.56 19.09 -15.29
N ARG A 390 8.37 18.26 -14.23
CA ARG A 390 8.48 18.72 -12.84
C ARG A 390 9.87 19.32 -12.57
N ASN A 391 10.92 18.59 -12.91
CA ASN A 391 12.28 19.01 -12.60
C ASN A 391 12.66 20.30 -13.34
N SER A 392 12.30 20.42 -14.63
CA SER A 392 12.50 21.64 -15.41
C SER A 392 11.74 22.82 -14.81
N PHE A 393 10.44 22.64 -14.52
CA PHE A 393 9.60 23.69 -13.96
C PHE A 393 10.13 24.20 -12.60
N LEU A 394 10.46 23.29 -11.67
CA LEU A 394 10.96 23.66 -10.35
C LEU A 394 12.29 24.40 -10.46
N SER A 395 13.19 23.96 -11.35
CA SER A 395 14.47 24.60 -11.60
C SER A 395 14.32 25.98 -12.24
N GLU A 396 13.52 26.09 -13.31
CA GLU A 396 13.29 27.35 -14.05
C GLU A 396 12.67 28.45 -13.18
N HIS A 397 11.83 28.08 -12.23
CA HIS A 397 11.13 29.04 -11.36
C HIS A 397 11.76 29.17 -9.97
N ASN A 398 12.89 28.53 -9.73
CA ASN A 398 13.55 28.48 -8.40
C ASN A 398 12.56 28.07 -7.28
N LYS A 399 11.82 26.98 -7.52
CA LYS A 399 10.84 26.42 -6.62
C LYS A 399 11.27 25.05 -6.13
N THR A 400 10.68 24.59 -5.02
CA THR A 400 10.85 23.27 -4.42
C THR A 400 9.51 22.54 -4.37
N VAL A 401 9.53 21.27 -3.96
CA VAL A 401 8.32 20.49 -3.71
C VAL A 401 7.53 20.93 -2.46
N LEU A 402 8.02 21.90 -1.72
CA LEU A 402 7.31 22.48 -0.56
C LEU A 402 6.70 23.86 -0.89
N ASP A 403 6.94 24.40 -2.08
CA ASP A 403 6.32 25.65 -2.53
C ASP A 403 4.90 25.40 -3.07
N GLU A 404 4.00 26.39 -2.86
CA GLU A 404 2.63 26.35 -3.34
C GLU A 404 2.55 26.40 -4.88
N THR A 405 2.77 25.24 -5.48
CA THR A 405 2.64 25.01 -6.92
C THR A 405 1.83 23.73 -7.16
N ILE A 406 1.57 23.37 -8.41
CA ILE A 406 0.95 22.07 -8.71
C ILE A 406 1.86 20.90 -8.28
N TYR A 407 3.17 21.12 -8.14
CA TYR A 407 4.15 20.11 -7.72
C TYR A 407 4.42 20.10 -6.21
N GLU A 408 3.65 20.85 -5.41
CA GLU A 408 3.74 20.76 -3.96
C GLU A 408 3.36 19.36 -3.48
N ASP A 409 4.29 18.74 -2.74
CA ASP A 409 4.13 17.43 -2.13
C ASP A 409 3.85 17.54 -0.61
N PHE A 410 3.56 16.42 0.02
CA PHE A 410 3.31 16.31 1.46
C PHE A 410 2.09 17.11 1.95
N LYS A 411 1.11 17.32 1.07
CA LYS A 411 -0.14 18.01 1.40
C LYS A 411 -0.95 17.24 2.43
N VAL A 412 -1.46 17.98 3.42
CA VAL A 412 -2.38 17.44 4.44
C VAL A 412 -3.83 17.41 3.92
N LYS A 413 -4.17 18.26 2.94
CA LYS A 413 -5.50 18.29 2.33
C LYS A 413 -5.73 17.04 1.50
N CYS A 414 -6.67 16.20 1.92
CA CYS A 414 -6.91 14.91 1.31
C CYS A 414 -8.40 14.53 1.29
N LEU A 415 -8.77 13.55 0.49
CA LEU A 415 -10.10 12.97 0.37
C LEU A 415 -10.07 11.50 0.77
N GLY A 416 -11.01 11.09 1.64
CA GLY A 416 -11.13 9.74 2.17
C GLY A 416 -11.11 9.71 3.71
N ASP A 417 -10.82 8.56 4.29
CA ASP A 417 -10.81 8.38 5.75
C ASP A 417 -9.41 8.69 6.33
N PRO A 418 -9.28 9.72 7.18
CA PRO A 418 -8.03 10.08 7.81
C PRO A 418 -7.68 9.21 9.02
N THR A 419 -8.50 8.22 9.36
CA THR A 419 -8.27 7.39 10.55
C THR A 419 -7.14 6.40 10.31
N SER A 420 -6.11 6.45 11.15
CA SER A 420 -4.98 5.53 11.03
C SER A 420 -5.40 4.06 11.21
N PRO A 421 -4.74 3.11 10.52
CA PRO A 421 -5.01 1.69 10.68
C PRO A 421 -4.93 1.22 12.14
N MET A 422 -3.96 1.74 12.90
CA MET A 422 -3.82 1.45 14.34
C MET A 422 -5.05 1.92 15.12
N ARG A 423 -5.56 3.14 14.85
CA ARG A 423 -6.75 3.66 15.51
C ARG A 423 -7.99 2.86 15.13
N LYS A 424 -8.13 2.47 13.86
CA LYS A 424 -9.20 1.56 13.41
C LYS A 424 -9.13 0.22 14.15
N PHE A 425 -7.94 -0.36 14.27
CA PHE A 425 -7.72 -1.59 15.02
C PHE A 425 -8.08 -1.43 16.50
N MET A 426 -7.67 -0.33 17.14
CA MET A 426 -8.00 -0.04 18.55
C MET A 426 -9.52 0.18 18.75
N LEU A 427 -10.18 0.86 17.82
CA LEU A 427 -11.64 1.03 17.86
C LEU A 427 -12.35 -0.30 17.67
N SER A 428 -11.92 -1.12 16.72
CA SER A 428 -12.47 -2.46 16.49
C SER A 428 -12.29 -3.40 17.69
N ARG A 429 -11.26 -3.18 18.51
CA ARG A 429 -11.07 -3.92 19.78
C ARG A 429 -12.13 -3.61 20.83
N LYS A 430 -12.69 -2.40 20.83
CA LYS A 430 -13.81 -2.05 21.72
C LYS A 430 -15.10 -2.80 21.32
N ASP A 431 -15.27 -3.04 20.03
CA ASP A 431 -16.44 -3.71 19.47
C ASP A 431 -16.23 -5.23 19.27
N ARG A 432 -15.32 -5.82 20.04
CA ARG A 432 -14.92 -7.25 19.92
C ARG A 432 -16.08 -8.26 19.94
N LYS A 433 -17.24 -7.87 20.48
CA LYS A 433 -18.45 -8.69 20.37
C LYS A 433 -18.96 -8.84 18.93
N LEU A 434 -18.51 -7.95 18.02
CA LEU A 434 -18.96 -7.90 16.63
C LEU A 434 -17.94 -8.45 15.63
N LEU A 435 -16.65 -8.62 16.05
CA LEU A 435 -15.65 -9.20 15.16
C LEU A 435 -15.70 -10.73 15.26
N PRO A 436 -15.77 -11.44 14.13
CA PRO A 436 -15.59 -12.89 14.13
C PRO A 436 -14.26 -13.23 14.83
N ARG A 437 -14.24 -14.26 15.64
CA ARG A 437 -13.00 -14.81 16.24
C ARG A 437 -11.91 -15.11 15.21
N SER A 438 -12.29 -15.17 13.94
CA SER A 438 -11.47 -15.34 12.75
C SER A 438 -10.49 -14.19 12.43
N ALA A 439 -10.58 -13.04 13.11
CA ALA A 439 -9.65 -11.92 12.87
C ALA A 439 -8.25 -12.15 13.45
N ILE A 440 -8.08 -13.15 14.30
CA ILE A 440 -6.78 -13.50 14.89
C ILE A 440 -6.55 -14.97 14.60
N TYR A 441 -5.51 -15.28 13.85
CA TYR A 441 -5.10 -16.65 13.57
C TYR A 441 -3.91 -17.02 14.46
N PRO A 442 -4.09 -17.68 15.61
CA PRO A 442 -2.99 -18.23 16.37
C PRO A 442 -2.75 -19.68 15.96
N TYR A 443 -1.52 -19.99 15.59
CA TYR A 443 -1.04 -21.36 15.41
C TYR A 443 0.11 -21.62 16.39
N ASP A 444 -0.03 -22.68 17.16
CA ASP A 444 0.98 -23.18 18.10
C ASP A 444 1.32 -24.63 17.71
N PRO A 445 2.56 -24.93 17.30
CA PRO A 445 2.95 -26.27 16.88
C PRO A 445 2.96 -27.28 18.04
N GLU A 446 3.12 -26.84 19.31
CA GLU A 446 3.08 -27.70 20.48
C GLU A 446 1.67 -28.19 20.77
N GLU A 447 0.70 -27.28 20.75
CA GLU A 447 -0.70 -27.60 21.01
C GLU A 447 -1.40 -28.19 19.77
N ARG A 448 -0.85 -27.99 18.59
CA ARG A 448 -1.44 -28.32 17.27
C ARG A 448 -2.90 -27.89 17.12
N LYS A 449 -3.28 -26.84 17.85
CA LYS A 449 -4.61 -26.25 17.79
C LYS A 449 -4.73 -25.37 16.58
N ASP A 450 -5.20 -25.96 15.51
CA ASP A 450 -5.68 -25.26 14.33
C ASP A 450 -7.18 -25.05 14.46
N ASN A 451 -7.56 -24.06 15.28
CA ASN A 451 -8.97 -23.79 15.58
C ASN A 451 -9.68 -22.99 14.49
N TYR A 452 -9.05 -22.78 13.36
CA TYR A 452 -9.61 -21.95 12.30
C TYR A 452 -9.83 -22.81 11.06
N ALA A 453 -11.10 -22.92 10.71
CA ALA A 453 -11.47 -23.42 9.41
C ALA A 453 -10.71 -22.64 8.32
N THR A 454 -10.15 -23.37 7.40
CA THR A 454 -9.46 -22.89 6.22
C THR A 454 -10.34 -22.00 5.33
N ASP A 455 -11.60 -21.85 5.68
CA ASP A 455 -12.65 -21.17 4.92
C ASP A 455 -12.61 -19.64 4.99
N ILE A 456 -11.69 -19.07 5.79
CA ILE A 456 -11.74 -17.65 6.12
C ILE A 456 -11.01 -16.79 5.09
N TYR A 457 -10.08 -17.37 4.32
CA TYR A 457 -9.24 -16.64 3.39
C TYR A 457 -9.48 -17.13 1.97
N PHE A 458 -10.40 -16.48 1.29
CA PHE A 458 -10.44 -16.55 -0.17
C PHE A 458 -9.34 -15.64 -0.72
N PHE A 459 -8.18 -16.23 -0.95
CA PHE A 459 -7.12 -15.55 -1.68
C PHE A 459 -7.49 -15.52 -3.16
N HIS A 460 -7.96 -14.37 -3.60
CA HIS A 460 -8.30 -14.19 -5.00
C HIS A 460 -7.08 -13.81 -5.82
N ASN A 461 -6.93 -14.43 -6.97
CA ASN A 461 -6.03 -13.90 -7.98
C ASN A 461 -6.53 -12.53 -8.44
N TYR A 462 -5.58 -11.64 -8.80
CA TYR A 462 -5.93 -10.40 -9.49
C TYR A 462 -6.52 -10.73 -10.85
N SER A 463 -7.80 -10.49 -11.02
CA SER A 463 -8.55 -10.77 -12.26
C SER A 463 -9.77 -9.87 -12.37
N GLY A 464 -10.24 -9.68 -13.61
CA GLY A 464 -11.48 -8.96 -13.90
C GLY A 464 -12.65 -9.92 -14.05
N ASN A 465 -13.80 -9.56 -13.48
CA ASN A 465 -15.06 -10.27 -13.62
C ASN A 465 -16.13 -9.31 -14.14
N ILE A 466 -16.91 -9.75 -15.13
CA ILE A 466 -18.06 -9.00 -15.64
C ILE A 466 -19.10 -8.88 -14.54
N ILE A 467 -19.65 -7.70 -14.34
CA ILE A 467 -20.79 -7.43 -13.48
C ILE A 467 -21.90 -6.79 -14.32
N ASN A 468 -23.12 -7.28 -14.17
CA ASN A 468 -24.28 -6.79 -14.92
C ASN A 468 -25.03 -5.68 -14.17
N ASN A 469 -24.86 -5.60 -12.86
CA ASN A 469 -25.52 -4.64 -12.00
C ASN A 469 -24.49 -3.91 -11.13
N PRO A 470 -24.50 -2.58 -11.04
CA PRO A 470 -23.60 -1.82 -10.17
C PRO A 470 -23.72 -2.21 -8.70
N LYS A 471 -24.85 -2.77 -8.25
CA LYS A 471 -25.02 -3.28 -6.88
C LYS A 471 -24.20 -4.55 -6.59
N GLU A 472 -23.76 -5.26 -7.61
CA GLU A 472 -22.82 -6.38 -7.48
C GLU A 472 -21.42 -5.91 -7.08
N PHE A 473 -21.11 -4.65 -7.36
CA PHE A 473 -19.89 -4.02 -6.90
C PHE A 473 -19.96 -3.68 -5.41
N VAL A 474 -19.65 -4.66 -4.57
CA VAL A 474 -19.55 -4.48 -3.13
C VAL A 474 -18.11 -4.07 -2.78
N TYR A 475 -17.92 -2.77 -2.54
CA TYR A 475 -16.61 -2.26 -2.14
C TYR A 475 -16.20 -2.69 -0.74
N ASN A 476 -17.16 -2.72 0.19
CA ASN A 476 -16.89 -3.11 1.57
C ASN A 476 -16.55 -4.60 1.67
N ASN A 477 -15.39 -4.91 2.25
CA ASN A 477 -14.98 -6.25 2.67
C ASN A 477 -15.82 -6.80 3.85
N LYS A 478 -17.08 -6.42 3.99
CA LYS A 478 -17.99 -7.18 4.85
C LYS A 478 -18.13 -8.54 4.20
N LYS A 479 -17.39 -9.51 4.75
CA LYS A 479 -17.58 -10.94 4.45
C LYS A 479 -19.07 -11.19 4.40
N THR A 480 -19.59 -11.51 3.23
CA THR A 480 -20.94 -12.02 3.08
C THR A 480 -20.99 -13.31 3.89
N GLN A 481 -21.58 -13.22 5.07
CA GLN A 481 -22.07 -14.42 5.74
C GLN A 481 -23.07 -15.04 4.78
N SER A 482 -22.75 -16.21 4.26
CA SER A 482 -23.73 -17.10 3.67
C SER A 482 -24.77 -17.37 4.77
N THR A 483 -25.92 -16.76 4.64
CA THR A 483 -27.13 -17.15 5.39
C THR A 483 -27.52 -18.52 4.90
N SER A 484 -27.04 -19.56 5.59
CA SER A 484 -27.75 -20.82 5.64
C SER A 484 -28.83 -20.64 6.69
N ASN A 485 -30.05 -20.36 6.24
CA ASN A 485 -31.25 -20.57 7.05
C ASN A 485 -31.33 -22.05 7.41
N SER A 486 -31.18 -22.33 8.68
CA SER A 486 -31.80 -23.51 9.28
C SER A 486 -32.52 -23.03 10.53
N ASP A 487 -33.84 -22.99 10.40
CA ASP A 487 -34.78 -22.94 11.51
C ASP A 487 -34.43 -24.05 12.52
N GLU A 488 -34.29 -23.68 13.78
CA GLU A 488 -34.84 -24.52 14.85
C GLU A 488 -34.94 -23.76 16.17
N SER A 489 -36.07 -24.00 16.75
CA SER A 489 -36.76 -23.44 17.89
C SER A 489 -36.11 -23.64 19.27
N THR A 490 -36.37 -22.66 20.13
CA THR A 490 -36.69 -22.76 21.57
C THR A 490 -35.76 -23.53 22.50
N ASN A 491 -35.16 -22.84 23.49
CA ASN A 491 -35.61 -22.92 24.89
C ASN A 491 -34.91 -21.90 25.79
N SER A 492 -35.73 -21.28 26.60
CA SER A 492 -35.41 -20.48 27.77
C SER A 492 -34.66 -21.29 28.82
N ASP A 493 -33.64 -20.71 29.45
CA ASP A 493 -33.54 -20.78 30.91
C ASP A 493 -32.61 -19.67 31.45
N SER A 494 -33.22 -18.95 32.38
CA SER A 494 -32.64 -17.93 33.23
C SER A 494 -31.79 -18.58 34.34
N ILE A 495 -30.61 -18.03 34.63
CA ILE A 495 -30.07 -18.04 36.00
C ILE A 495 -29.23 -16.77 36.20
N ASP A 496 -29.67 -16.02 37.19
CA ASP A 496 -28.94 -14.93 37.88
C ASP A 496 -27.73 -15.46 38.63
N SER A 497 -26.69 -14.66 38.78
CA SER A 497 -26.20 -14.12 40.05
C SER A 497 -24.74 -13.70 40.02
N ASP A 498 -24.57 -12.48 40.42
CA ASP A 498 -23.61 -11.88 41.37
C ASP A 498 -22.11 -12.23 41.32
N GLY A 499 -21.33 -11.15 41.25
CA GLY A 499 -20.37 -10.98 42.27
C GLY A 499 -18.91 -10.74 41.89
N ALA A 500 -18.46 -9.56 42.27
CA ALA A 500 -17.14 -9.23 42.76
C ALA A 500 -16.03 -8.81 41.79
N SER A 501 -15.77 -7.56 41.94
CA SER A 501 -14.54 -6.80 41.65
C SER A 501 -13.22 -7.50 42.07
N SER A 502 -12.20 -7.36 41.22
CA SER A 502 -10.86 -7.08 41.70
C SER A 502 -10.03 -6.44 40.61
N ASP A 503 -9.57 -5.24 40.92
CA ASP A 503 -8.49 -4.52 40.28
C ASP A 503 -7.21 -5.36 40.22
N SER A 504 -6.58 -5.39 39.06
CA SER A 504 -5.12 -5.50 39.03
C SER A 504 -4.61 -4.83 37.74
N ALA A 505 -4.08 -3.65 37.95
CA ALA A 505 -3.17 -2.99 37.04
C ALA A 505 -1.91 -3.83 36.93
N SER A 506 -1.50 -4.17 35.70
CA SER A 506 -0.08 -4.33 35.39
C SER A 506 0.14 -4.55 33.87
N SER A 507 1.16 -3.86 33.42
CA SER A 507 2.00 -4.08 32.22
C SER A 507 1.55 -3.54 30.89
N ASP A 508 1.67 -2.22 30.76
CA ASP A 508 1.77 -1.47 29.48
C ASP A 508 3.22 -1.38 28.96
N SER A 509 4.06 -2.38 29.12
CA SER A 509 5.47 -2.29 28.72
C SER A 509 5.90 -3.18 27.55
N ALA A 510 4.97 -3.87 26.88
CA ALA A 510 5.34 -4.81 25.81
C ALA A 510 5.12 -4.27 24.37
N PHE A 511 4.66 -3.04 24.19
CA PHE A 511 4.28 -2.52 22.87
C PHE A 511 5.19 -1.43 22.29
N GLN A 512 6.28 -1.09 22.96
CA GLN A 512 7.18 -0.03 22.47
C GLN A 512 8.48 -0.51 21.80
N ASN A 513 8.76 -1.81 21.75
CA ASN A 513 10.07 -2.30 21.28
C ASN A 513 10.13 -2.84 19.85
N SER A 514 9.12 -2.62 19.01
CA SER A 514 9.25 -2.94 17.57
C SER A 514 9.45 -1.73 16.65
N SER A 515 9.72 -0.56 17.20
CA SER A 515 9.91 0.66 16.42
C SER A 515 11.09 1.50 16.87
N GLY A 516 12.12 0.93 17.38
CA GLY A 516 13.15 1.75 17.96
C GLY A 516 14.56 1.28 17.70
N SER A 517 15.02 1.37 16.50
CA SER A 517 16.41 1.75 16.26
C SER A 517 16.39 2.82 15.20
N ASP A 518 15.83 3.95 15.60
CA ASP A 518 16.03 5.18 14.88
C ASP A 518 17.40 5.71 15.22
N PHE A 519 18.30 5.60 14.27
CA PHE A 519 19.24 6.67 13.89
C PHE A 519 19.86 6.32 12.54
#